data_427aa91af4ad0a76a7ee79cd7f908e95
#
_entry.id   427aa91af4ad0a76a7ee79cd7f908e95
#
_cell.length_a   1.000
_cell.length_b   1.000
_cell.length_c   1.000
_cell.angle_alpha   90.00
_cell.angle_beta   90.00
_cell.angle_gamma   90.00
#
_symmetry.space_group_name_H-M   'P 1'
#
loop_
_entity.id
_entity.type
_entity.pdbx_description
1 polymer ?
#
loop_
_entity_poly.entity_id
_entity_poly.type
_entity_poly.pdbx_seq_one_letter_code
_entity_poly.pdbx_strand_id
1 'polypeptide(L)' 'MGMSSYILDLEDKFIDVEVAEIIKDSDTLQEAQLRAEDKRVMNYNFIPSTGVDEKVKEMWDLYWEKYNV' A
#
# COMPACT_ATOMS: atom_id res chain seq x y z
N MET A 1 19.95 15.78 1.44
CA MET A 1 20.06 14.44 1.68
C MET A 1 19.40 14.09 2.95
N GLY A 2 19.41 13.15 3.53
CA GLY A 2 19.04 12.87 4.85
C GLY A 2 17.56 12.55 5.04
N MET A 3 16.87 13.39 5.78
CA MET A 3 15.52 13.08 6.26
C MET A 3 14.50 12.81 5.16
N SER A 4 14.53 13.60 4.11
CA SER A 4 13.56 13.43 3.00
C SER A 4 13.71 12.09 2.32
N SER A 5 14.93 11.69 2.06
CA SER A 5 15.20 10.40 1.43
C SER A 5 14.75 9.24 2.30
N TYR A 6 14.99 9.36 3.58
CA TYR A 6 14.60 8.32 4.53
C TYR A 6 13.09 8.12 4.57
N ILE A 7 12.36 9.23 4.59
CA ILE A 7 10.90 9.17 4.61
C ILE A 7 10.36 8.56 3.32
N LEU A 8 10.93 8.92 2.18
CA LEU A 8 10.53 8.35 0.89
C LEU A 8 10.80 6.87 0.84
N ASP A 9 11.92 6.42 1.40
CA ASP A 9 12.24 5.01 1.45
C ASP A 9 11.24 4.22 2.28
N LEU A 10 10.80 4.78 3.41
CA LEU A 10 9.79 4.14 4.25
C LEU A 10 8.45 4.07 3.54
N GLU A 11 8.08 5.13 2.84
CA GLU A 11 6.84 5.17 2.08
C GLU A 11 6.85 4.13 0.97
N ASP A 12 7.93 4.06 0.21
CA ASP A 12 8.09 3.05 -0.85
C ASP A 12 8.00 1.64 -0.28
N LYS A 13 8.65 1.42 0.84
CA LYS A 13 8.66 0.12 1.48
C LYS A 13 7.26 -0.29 1.93
N PHE A 14 6.51 0.67 2.48
CA PHE A 14 5.13 0.40 2.87
C PHE A 14 4.30 -0.01 1.66
N ILE A 15 4.39 0.75 0.57
CA ILE A 15 3.64 0.47 -0.64
C ILE A 15 4.08 -0.86 -1.27
N ASP A 16 5.37 -1.04 -1.46
CA ASP A 16 5.87 -2.20 -2.22
C ASP A 16 5.80 -3.51 -1.45
N VAL A 17 5.97 -3.47 -0.15
CA VAL A 17 6.03 -4.68 0.67
C VAL A 17 4.74 -4.93 1.43
N GLU A 18 4.34 -3.96 2.24
CA GLU A 18 3.17 -4.12 3.11
C GLU A 18 1.87 -4.20 2.33
N VAL A 19 1.69 -3.29 1.38
CA VAL A 19 0.47 -3.26 0.58
C VAL A 19 0.39 -4.49 -0.32
N ALA A 20 1.50 -4.93 -0.87
CA ALA A 20 1.52 -6.13 -1.70
C ALA A 20 1.05 -7.37 -0.92
N GLU A 21 1.50 -7.51 0.31
CA GLU A 21 1.07 -8.61 1.15
C GLU A 21 -0.41 -8.51 1.53
N ILE A 22 -0.86 -7.30 1.81
CA ILE A 22 -2.27 -7.05 2.13
C ILE A 22 -3.16 -7.45 0.95
N ILE A 23 -2.78 -7.07 -0.26
CA ILE A 23 -3.54 -7.40 -1.46
C ILE A 23 -3.60 -8.92 -1.65
N LYS A 24 -2.50 -9.59 -1.42
CA LYS A 24 -2.41 -11.03 -1.55
C LYS A 24 -3.38 -11.75 -0.59
N ASP A 25 -3.57 -11.20 0.60
CA ASP A 25 -4.41 -11.79 1.62
C ASP A 25 -5.85 -11.31 1.58
N SER A 26 -6.16 -10.35 0.74
CA SER A 26 -7.49 -9.75 0.67
C SER A 26 -8.32 -10.33 -0.47
N ASP A 27 -9.60 -10.53 -0.22
CA ASP A 27 -10.51 -11.05 -1.23
C ASP A 27 -11.08 -9.98 -2.14
N THR A 28 -11.18 -8.75 -1.65
CA THR A 28 -11.73 -7.64 -2.42
C THR A 28 -10.86 -6.41 -2.28
N LEU A 29 -10.98 -5.49 -3.24
CA LEU A 29 -10.27 -4.22 -3.21
C LEU A 29 -10.61 -3.43 -1.96
N GLN A 30 -11.89 -3.43 -1.58
CA GLN A 30 -12.35 -2.73 -0.39
C GLN A 30 -11.65 -3.24 0.87
N GLU A 31 -11.55 -4.55 0.99
CA GLU A 31 -10.86 -5.17 2.12
C GLU A 31 -9.38 -4.80 2.12
N ALA A 32 -8.76 -4.81 0.96
CA ALA A 32 -7.35 -4.41 0.85
C ALA A 32 -7.14 -2.96 1.28
N GLN A 33 -8.03 -2.07 0.86
CA GLN A 33 -7.95 -0.67 1.23
C GLN A 33 -8.13 -0.46 2.74
N LEU A 34 -9.06 -1.17 3.34
CA LEU A 34 -9.29 -1.08 4.78
C LEU A 34 -8.09 -1.58 5.58
N ARG A 35 -7.54 -2.69 5.17
CA ARG A 35 -6.35 -3.26 5.83
C ARG A 35 -5.14 -2.35 5.68
N ALA A 36 -4.96 -1.79 4.50
CA ALA A 36 -3.86 -0.86 4.26
C ALA A 36 -4.00 0.39 5.11
N GLU A 37 -5.22 0.90 5.24
CA GLU A 37 -5.48 2.08 6.07
C GLU A 37 -5.17 1.80 7.53
N ASP A 38 -5.57 0.64 8.04
CA ASP A 38 -5.26 0.24 9.40
C ASP A 38 -3.75 0.20 9.64
N LYS A 39 -3.03 -0.40 8.71
CA LYS A 39 -1.59 -0.51 8.82
C LYS A 39 -0.93 0.86 8.78
N ARG A 40 -1.41 1.74 7.90
CA ARG A 40 -0.90 3.10 7.80
C ARG A 40 -1.06 3.84 9.12
N VAL A 41 -2.25 3.77 9.70
CA VAL A 41 -2.53 4.46 10.96
C VAL A 41 -1.65 3.94 12.09
N MET A 42 -1.43 2.64 12.14
CA MET A 42 -0.66 2.03 13.21
C MET A 42 0.85 2.24 13.09
N ASN A 43 1.38 2.13 11.89
CA ASN A 43 2.84 2.11 11.71
C ASN A 43 3.37 3.21 10.80
N TYR A 44 2.53 3.82 9.98
CA TYR A 44 2.96 4.77 8.95
C TYR A 44 2.04 5.98 8.89
N ASN A 45 1.66 6.49 10.05
CA ASN A 45 0.68 7.57 10.13
C ASN A 45 1.15 8.89 9.48
N PHE A 46 2.43 8.99 9.16
CA PHE A 46 2.96 10.16 8.46
C PHE A 46 2.63 10.15 6.95
N ILE A 47 2.13 9.02 6.43
CA ILE A 47 1.76 8.90 5.02
C ILE A 47 0.30 9.31 4.85
N PRO A 48 -0.02 10.21 3.88
CA PRO A 48 -1.41 10.63 3.65
C PRO A 48 -2.30 9.46 3.19
N SER A 49 -3.50 9.38 3.73
CA SER A 49 -4.42 8.29 3.39
C SER A 49 -4.87 8.32 1.94
N THR A 50 -5.02 9.51 1.37
CA THR A 50 -5.45 9.64 -0.03
C THR A 50 -4.47 8.99 -0.99
N GLY A 51 -3.18 9.17 -0.74
CA GLY A 51 -2.16 8.56 -1.58
C GLY A 51 -2.13 7.05 -1.45
N VAL A 52 -2.41 6.55 -0.26
CA VAL A 52 -2.42 5.11 -0.01
C VAL A 52 -3.56 4.43 -0.76
N ASP A 53 -4.76 5.01 -0.73
CA ASP A 53 -5.91 4.42 -1.40
C ASP A 53 -5.67 4.29 -2.91
N GLU A 54 -5.10 5.32 -3.52
CA GLU A 54 -4.78 5.29 -4.94
C GLU A 54 -3.74 4.22 -5.27
N LYS A 55 -2.72 4.12 -4.43
CA LYS A 55 -1.68 3.13 -4.64
C LYS A 55 -2.19 1.71 -4.45
N VAL A 56 -3.06 1.50 -3.48
CA VAL A 56 -3.65 0.19 -3.25
C VAL A 56 -4.46 -0.24 -4.47
N LYS A 57 -5.25 0.66 -5.02
CA LYS A 57 -6.05 0.36 -6.20
C LYS A 57 -5.16 0.03 -7.39
N GLU A 58 -4.13 0.80 -7.61
CA GLU A 58 -3.19 0.59 -8.70
C GLU A 58 -2.49 -0.76 -8.56
N MET A 59 -2.01 -1.08 -7.38
CA MET A 59 -1.35 -2.35 -7.13
C MET A 59 -2.30 -3.53 -7.20
N TRP A 60 -3.53 -3.34 -6.79
CA TRP A 60 -4.58 -4.36 -6.92
C TRP A 60 -4.81 -4.72 -8.38
N ASP A 61 -4.96 -3.71 -9.22
CA ASP A 61 -5.16 -3.92 -10.65
C ASP A 61 -3.98 -4.66 -11.28
N LEU A 62 -2.77 -4.24 -10.94
CA LEU A 62 -1.55 -4.87 -11.47
C LEU A 62 -1.41 -6.32 -11.00
N TYR A 63 -1.71 -6.57 -9.75
CA TYR A 63 -1.61 -7.90 -9.17
C TYR A 63 -2.55 -8.88 -9.89
N TRP A 64 -3.81 -8.50 -10.02
CA TRP A 64 -4.80 -9.39 -10.61
C TRP A 64 -4.65 -9.49 -12.13
N GLU A 65 -4.21 -8.43 -12.77
CA GLU A 65 -3.89 -8.47 -14.19
C GLU A 65 -2.82 -9.53 -14.47
N LYS A 66 -1.83 -9.57 -13.63
CA LYS A 66 -0.73 -10.52 -13.76
C LYS A 66 -1.20 -11.96 -13.61
N TYR A 67 -2.18 -12.19 -12.76
CA TYR A 67 -2.68 -13.53 -12.49
C TYR A 67 -3.77 -13.97 -13.46
N ASN A 68 -4.38 -13.06 -14.16
CA ASN A 68 -5.46 -13.36 -15.08
C ASN A 68 -4.99 -13.56 -16.52
N VAL A 69 -3.72 -13.54 -16.74
CA VAL A 69 -3.17 -13.74 -18.10
C VAL A 69 -2.96 -15.23 -18.47
#